data_5b2f831242e8ca9444daa0b259e22624
#
_entry.id   5b2f831242e8ca9444daa0b259e22624
#
_cell.length_a   1.000
_cell.length_b   1.000
_cell.length_c   1.000
_cell.angle_alpha   90.00
_cell.angle_beta   90.00
_cell.angle_gamma   90.00
#
_symmetry.space_group_name_H-M   'P 1'
#
loop_
_entity.id
_entity.type
_entity.pdbx_description
1 polymer ?
#
loop_
_entity_poly.entity_id
_entity_poly.type
_entity_poly.pdbx_seq_one_letter_code
_entity_poly.pdbx_strand_id
1 'polypeptide(L)'
;MAEFIKMALPLIVVGSLTLRIAEVAGLLDPIATVLSPVTVAWLGLPAIAGITLIFGVLRKELTLIMLATFLGTTNFAQVLTPVQMIVFTLVTMFYIPCIATIAVLVREFGWKRAISITIFEIVFAISIGGIAMRMLTLFT
;
A
#
# COMPACT_ATOMS: atom_id res chain seq x y z
N MET A 1 -21.08 9.97 13.30
CA MET A 1 -20.44 10.57 12.09
C MET A 1 -19.54 11.74 12.40
N ALA A 2 -19.99 12.75 13.14
CA ALA A 2 -19.17 13.94 13.47
C ALA A 2 -17.89 13.62 14.26
N GLU A 3 -17.91 12.66 15.18
CA GLU A 3 -16.73 12.23 15.92
C GLU A 3 -15.70 11.52 15.04
N PHE A 4 -16.15 10.72 14.06
CA PHE A 4 -15.26 10.07 13.09
C PHE A 4 -14.52 11.13 12.24
N ILE A 5 -15.25 12.15 11.77
CA ILE A 5 -14.65 13.25 10.97
C ILE A 5 -13.64 14.03 11.81
N LYS A 6 -13.97 14.35 13.06
CA LYS A 6 -13.09 15.10 13.97
C LYS A 6 -11.80 14.35 14.31
N MET A 7 -11.83 13.03 14.31
CA MET A 7 -10.66 12.19 14.61
C MET A 7 -9.88 11.83 13.34
N ALA A 8 -10.56 11.49 12.24
CA ALA A 8 -9.93 11.07 11.01
C ALA A 8 -9.29 12.23 10.24
N LEU A 9 -9.91 13.41 10.22
CA LEU A 9 -9.44 14.55 9.44
C LEU A 9 -8.07 15.06 9.91
N PRO A 10 -7.82 15.36 11.21
CA PRO A 10 -6.51 15.79 11.66
C PRO A 10 -5.45 14.69 11.46
N LEU A 11 -5.82 13.41 11.66
CA LEU A 11 -4.91 12.29 11.46
C LEU A 11 -4.46 12.17 9.99
N ILE A 12 -5.38 12.36 9.05
CA ILE A 12 -5.10 12.36 7.61
C ILE A 12 -4.20 13.55 7.23
N VAL A 13 -4.48 14.74 7.74
CA VAL A 13 -3.68 15.93 7.45
C VAL A 13 -2.26 15.80 7.98
N VAL A 14 -2.11 15.40 9.25
CA VAL A 14 -0.79 15.18 9.87
C VAL A 14 -0.03 14.07 9.16
N GLY A 15 -0.69 12.94 8.87
CA GLY A 15 -0.08 11.82 8.16
C GLY A 15 0.38 12.20 6.76
N SER A 16 -0.44 12.93 5.99
CA SER A 16 -0.09 13.41 4.65
C SER A 16 1.09 14.39 4.67
N LEU A 17 1.11 15.29 5.65
CA LEU A 17 2.20 16.25 5.82
C LEU A 17 3.51 15.54 6.19
N THR A 18 3.46 14.58 7.11
CA THR A 18 4.62 13.80 7.53
C THR A 18 5.23 13.01 6.37
N LEU A 19 4.39 12.39 5.53
CA LEU A 19 4.87 11.69 4.34
C LEU A 19 5.47 12.64 3.30
N ARG A 20 4.86 13.79 3.10
CA ARG A 20 5.40 14.79 2.16
C ARG A 20 6.80 15.26 2.60
N ILE A 21 6.98 15.44 3.91
CA ILE A 21 8.29 15.78 4.48
C ILE A 21 9.27 14.62 4.28
N ALA A 22 8.85 13.37 4.51
CA ALA A 22 9.69 12.20 4.32
C ALA A 22 10.09 11.99 2.84
N GLU A 23 9.19 12.29 1.90
CA GLU A 23 9.46 12.26 0.46
C GLU A 23 10.53 13.30 0.07
N VAL A 24 10.33 14.56 0.49
CA VAL A 24 11.29 15.64 0.21
C VAL A 24 12.64 15.41 0.89
N ALA A 25 12.65 14.77 2.05
CA ALA A 25 13.87 14.40 2.77
C ALA A 25 14.62 13.20 2.17
N GLY A 26 14.09 12.55 1.11
CA GLY A 26 14.69 11.38 0.47
C GLY A 26 14.70 10.12 1.34
N LEU A 27 13.88 10.07 2.40
CA LEU A 27 13.78 8.93 3.32
C LEU A 27 13.08 7.72 2.69
N LEU A 28 12.41 7.90 1.56
CA LEU A 28 11.68 6.83 0.86
C LEU A 28 12.59 5.91 0.06
N ASP A 29 13.72 6.41 -0.45
CA ASP A 29 14.67 5.63 -1.26
C ASP A 29 15.24 4.42 -0.50
N PRO A 30 15.76 4.58 0.74
CA PRO A 30 16.25 3.44 1.51
C PRO A 30 15.13 2.45 1.86
N ILE A 31 13.92 2.92 2.11
CA ILE A 31 12.76 2.06 2.40
C ILE A 31 12.37 1.29 1.13
N ALA A 32 12.33 1.94 -0.02
CA ALA A 32 12.08 1.30 -1.31
C ALA A 32 13.12 0.21 -1.63
N THR A 33 14.39 0.46 -1.32
CA THR A 33 15.46 -0.51 -1.52
C THR A 33 15.28 -1.75 -0.65
N VAL A 34 14.89 -1.59 0.61
CA VAL A 34 14.62 -2.71 1.53
C VAL A 34 13.37 -3.50 1.11
N LEU A 35 12.34 -2.84 0.58
CA LEU A 35 11.12 -3.51 0.10
C LEU A 35 11.26 -4.10 -1.31
N SER A 36 12.24 -3.65 -2.09
CA SER A 36 12.48 -4.09 -3.47
C SER A 36 12.48 -5.62 -3.64
N PRO A 37 13.15 -6.44 -2.80
CA PRO A 37 13.12 -7.88 -2.96
C PRO A 37 11.71 -8.48 -2.82
N VAL A 38 10.87 -7.92 -1.98
CA VAL A 38 9.48 -8.39 -1.83
C VAL A 38 8.61 -7.93 -2.99
N THR A 39 8.72 -6.68 -3.40
CA THR A 39 7.88 -6.12 -4.47
C THR A 39 8.30 -6.63 -5.85
N VAL A 40 9.58 -6.68 -6.14
CA VAL A 40 10.09 -7.10 -7.46
C VAL A 40 10.22 -8.60 -7.57
N ALA A 41 10.86 -9.28 -6.59
CA ALA A 41 11.12 -10.70 -6.69
C ALA A 41 9.90 -11.57 -6.36
N TRP A 42 9.08 -11.14 -5.39
CA TRP A 42 7.93 -11.94 -4.95
C TRP A 42 6.63 -11.58 -5.67
N LEU A 43 6.32 -10.28 -5.77
CA LEU A 43 5.09 -9.77 -6.39
C LEU A 43 5.24 -9.49 -7.90
N GLY A 44 6.48 -9.47 -8.43
CA GLY A 44 6.73 -9.15 -9.84
C GLY A 44 6.34 -7.74 -10.26
N LEU A 45 6.17 -6.84 -9.29
CA LEU A 45 5.76 -5.45 -9.52
C LEU A 45 7.00 -4.57 -9.69
N PRO A 46 6.94 -3.49 -10.48
CA PRO A 46 8.03 -2.52 -10.54
C PRO A 46 8.29 -1.89 -9.15
N ALA A 47 9.55 -1.52 -8.86
CA ALA A 47 9.93 -0.95 -7.56
C ALA A 47 9.08 0.27 -7.15
N ILE A 48 8.67 1.07 -8.13
CA ILE A 48 7.76 2.22 -7.95
C ILE A 48 6.43 1.79 -7.33
N ALA A 49 5.89 0.63 -7.71
CA ALA A 49 4.65 0.12 -7.11
C ALA A 49 4.82 -0.19 -5.61
N GLY A 50 6.01 -0.61 -5.18
CA GLY A 50 6.32 -0.79 -3.76
C GLY A 50 6.24 0.51 -2.95
N ILE A 51 6.77 1.59 -3.51
CA ILE A 51 6.68 2.92 -2.89
C ILE A 51 5.21 3.36 -2.77
N THR A 52 4.43 3.19 -3.83
CA THR A 52 3.01 3.56 -3.82
C THR A 52 2.19 2.75 -2.83
N LEU A 53 2.55 1.49 -2.58
CA LEU A 53 1.92 0.67 -1.54
C LEU A 53 2.17 1.24 -0.13
N ILE A 54 3.37 1.78 0.15
CA ILE A 54 3.66 2.45 1.43
C ILE A 54 2.73 3.66 1.62
N PHE A 55 2.55 4.47 0.57
CA PHE A 55 1.61 5.58 0.60
C PHE A 55 0.16 5.13 0.78
N GLY A 56 -0.18 3.93 0.29
CA GLY A 56 -1.49 3.31 0.47
C GLY A 56 -1.89 3.06 1.93
N VAL A 57 -0.91 3.00 2.85
CA VAL A 57 -1.17 2.91 4.30
C VAL A 57 -1.93 4.14 4.82
N LEU A 58 -1.74 5.30 4.22
CA LEU A 58 -2.49 6.51 4.60
C LEU A 58 -3.92 6.48 4.06
N ARG A 59 -4.04 6.21 2.76
CA ARG A 59 -5.31 6.11 2.04
C ARG A 59 -5.14 5.20 0.83
N LYS A 60 -5.93 4.15 0.75
CA LYS A 60 -5.91 3.20 -0.39
C LYS A 60 -6.18 3.91 -1.74
N GLU A 61 -7.04 4.91 -1.74
CA GLU A 61 -7.38 5.67 -2.94
C GLU A 61 -6.18 6.44 -3.52
N LEU A 62 -5.28 6.90 -2.66
CA LEU A 62 -4.09 7.62 -3.09
C LEU A 62 -3.06 6.72 -3.77
N THR A 63 -3.08 5.43 -3.52
CA THR A 63 -2.14 4.46 -4.12
C THR A 63 -2.18 4.51 -5.65
N LEU A 64 -3.37 4.54 -6.25
CA LEU A 64 -3.53 4.62 -7.70
C LEU A 64 -3.13 5.99 -8.25
N ILE A 65 -3.48 7.07 -7.55
CA ILE A 65 -3.12 8.43 -7.96
C ILE A 65 -1.60 8.61 -7.90
N MET A 66 -0.95 8.13 -6.85
CA MET A 66 0.50 8.16 -6.73
C MET A 66 1.17 7.31 -7.80
N LEU A 67 0.66 6.11 -8.07
CA LEU A 67 1.17 5.27 -9.15
C LEU A 67 1.10 6.00 -10.50
N ALA A 68 -0.02 6.65 -10.82
CA ALA A 68 -0.17 7.47 -12.03
C ALA A 68 0.83 8.63 -12.06
N THR A 69 1.02 9.30 -10.93
CA THR A 69 1.93 10.43 -10.82
C THR A 69 3.38 10.01 -11.02
N PHE A 70 3.82 8.90 -10.42
CA PHE A 70 5.18 8.39 -10.55
C PHE A 70 5.47 7.81 -11.94
N LEU A 71 4.47 7.20 -12.57
CA LEU A 71 4.61 6.66 -13.94
C LEU A 71 4.45 7.76 -15.02
N GLY A 72 3.98 8.95 -14.64
CA GLY A 72 3.71 10.05 -15.56
C GLY A 72 2.59 9.77 -16.56
N THR A 73 1.78 8.74 -16.35
CA THR A 73 0.68 8.34 -17.21
C THR A 73 -0.50 7.78 -16.41
N THR A 74 -1.71 8.08 -16.90
CA THR A 74 -2.93 7.45 -16.40
C THR A 74 -3.27 6.14 -17.15
N ASN A 75 -2.53 5.84 -18.22
CA ASN A 75 -2.71 4.63 -19.00
C ASN A 75 -1.75 3.53 -18.49
N PHE A 76 -2.13 2.87 -17.41
CA PHE A 76 -1.32 1.83 -16.76
C PHE A 76 -1.01 0.64 -17.68
N ALA A 77 -1.84 0.39 -18.70
CA ALA A 77 -1.65 -0.69 -19.65
C ALA A 77 -0.38 -0.55 -20.53
N GLN A 78 0.21 0.65 -20.57
CA GLN A 78 1.46 0.89 -21.30
C GLN A 78 2.70 0.56 -20.48
N VAL A 79 2.59 0.52 -19.16
CA VAL A 79 3.73 0.37 -18.23
C VAL A 79 3.66 -0.91 -17.41
N LEU A 80 2.44 -1.36 -17.10
CA LEU A 80 2.18 -2.57 -16.33
C LEU A 80 1.56 -3.63 -17.23
N THR A 81 2.03 -4.86 -17.10
CA THR A 81 1.38 -6.01 -17.74
C THR A 81 0.00 -6.26 -17.12
N PRO A 82 -0.95 -6.88 -17.84
CA PRO A 82 -2.26 -7.23 -17.28
C PRO A 82 -2.16 -8.04 -15.97
N VAL A 83 -1.18 -8.94 -15.90
CA VAL A 83 -0.91 -9.74 -14.69
C VAL A 83 -0.48 -8.84 -13.53
N GLN A 84 0.43 -7.90 -13.77
CA GLN A 84 0.89 -6.96 -12.76
C GLN A 84 -0.25 -6.04 -12.26
N MET A 85 -1.16 -5.63 -13.16
CA MET A 85 -2.34 -4.85 -12.77
C MET A 85 -3.26 -5.64 -11.85
N ILE A 86 -3.52 -6.91 -12.16
CA ILE A 86 -4.33 -7.79 -11.31
C ILE A 86 -3.66 -7.99 -9.93
N VAL A 87 -2.37 -8.32 -9.92
CA VAL A 87 -1.61 -8.53 -8.67
C VAL A 87 -1.58 -7.25 -7.82
N PHE A 88 -1.31 -6.11 -8.44
CA PHE A 88 -1.31 -4.82 -7.74
C PHE A 88 -2.68 -4.51 -7.12
N THR A 89 -3.76 -4.73 -7.87
CA THR A 89 -5.13 -4.53 -7.38
C THR A 89 -5.46 -5.46 -6.23
N LEU A 90 -5.13 -6.75 -6.35
CA LEU A 90 -5.34 -7.73 -5.27
C LEU A 90 -4.57 -7.33 -4.00
N VAL A 91 -3.28 -7.02 -4.14
CA VAL A 91 -2.47 -6.58 -3.01
C VAL A 91 -3.07 -5.32 -2.37
N THR A 92 -3.44 -4.32 -3.17
CA THR A 92 -4.03 -3.08 -2.66
C THR A 92 -5.37 -3.32 -1.95
N MET A 93 -6.16 -4.28 -2.41
CA MET A 93 -7.43 -4.63 -1.75
C MET A 93 -7.22 -5.29 -0.38
N PHE A 94 -6.31 -6.25 -0.30
CA PHE A 94 -6.04 -7.03 0.92
C PHE A 94 -4.97 -6.42 1.82
N TYR A 95 -4.21 -5.47 1.29
CA TYR A 95 -3.16 -4.80 2.02
C TYR A 95 -3.75 -3.83 3.04
N ILE A 96 -3.07 -3.66 4.10
CA ILE A 96 -3.27 -2.89 5.33
C ILE A 96 -4.54 -2.03 5.38
N PRO A 97 -5.25 -2.08 6.51
CA PRO A 97 -6.18 -1.01 6.87
C PRO A 97 -5.42 0.32 6.90
N CYS A 98 -6.02 1.36 6.34
CA CYS A 98 -5.44 2.70 6.41
C CYS A 98 -5.25 3.13 7.89
N ILE A 99 -4.40 4.12 8.13
CA ILE A 99 -4.11 4.63 9.48
C ILE A 99 -5.40 4.89 10.29
N ALA A 100 -6.45 5.40 9.64
CA ALA A 100 -7.75 5.61 10.28
C ALA A 100 -8.37 4.28 10.79
N THR A 101 -8.28 3.21 10.00
CA THR A 101 -8.77 1.88 10.41
C THR A 101 -7.92 1.31 11.54
N ILE A 102 -6.60 1.46 11.48
CA ILE A 102 -5.70 1.03 12.57
C ILE A 102 -6.05 1.77 13.86
N ALA A 103 -6.30 3.07 13.81
CA ALA A 103 -6.70 3.85 14.98
C ALA A 103 -8.02 3.36 15.59
N VAL A 104 -9.00 2.99 14.75
CA VAL A 104 -10.26 2.40 15.21
C VAL A 104 -10.02 1.01 15.81
N LEU A 105 -9.21 0.15 15.16
CA LEU A 105 -8.86 -1.16 15.68
C LEU A 105 -8.17 -1.07 17.04
N VAL A 106 -7.26 -0.12 17.21
CA VAL A 106 -6.58 0.12 18.50
C VAL A 106 -7.59 0.53 19.57
N ARG A 107 -8.55 1.38 19.22
CA ARG A 107 -9.57 1.85 20.16
C ARG A 107 -10.54 0.74 20.57
N GLU A 108 -10.98 -0.10 19.63
CA GLU A 108 -11.99 -1.15 19.88
C GLU A 108 -11.39 -2.43 20.48
N PHE A 109 -10.24 -2.86 19.99
CA PHE A 109 -9.64 -4.16 20.34
C PHE A 109 -8.37 -4.03 21.19
N GLY A 110 -7.86 -2.81 21.37
CA GLY A 110 -6.60 -2.53 22.07
C GLY A 110 -5.38 -2.75 21.18
N TRP A 111 -4.27 -2.16 21.60
CA TRP A 111 -3.02 -2.07 20.83
C TRP A 111 -2.47 -3.43 20.36
N LYS A 112 -2.44 -4.42 21.27
CA LYS A 112 -1.89 -5.74 20.96
C LYS A 112 -2.63 -6.48 19.85
N ARG A 113 -3.98 -6.46 19.92
CA ARG A 113 -4.83 -7.11 18.92
C ARG A 113 -4.80 -6.36 17.59
N ALA A 114 -4.80 -5.04 17.61
CA ALA A 114 -4.72 -4.21 16.42
C ALA A 114 -3.43 -4.49 15.63
N ILE A 115 -2.27 -4.56 16.30
CA ILE A 115 -1.00 -4.92 15.67
C ILE A 115 -1.05 -6.33 15.08
N SER A 116 -1.58 -7.31 15.84
CA SER A 116 -1.67 -8.69 15.35
C SER A 116 -2.52 -8.81 14.09
N ILE A 117 -3.66 -8.12 14.04
CA ILE A 117 -4.54 -8.08 12.85
C ILE A 117 -3.80 -7.43 11.68
N THR A 118 -3.14 -6.29 11.89
CA THR A 118 -2.40 -5.58 10.85
C THR A 118 -1.28 -6.42 10.26
N ILE A 119 -0.50 -7.10 11.10
CA ILE A 119 0.57 -8.01 10.64
C ILE A 119 -0.02 -9.17 9.84
N PHE A 120 -1.11 -9.77 10.32
CA PHE A 120 -1.79 -10.85 9.62
C PHE A 120 -2.26 -10.40 8.22
N GLU A 121 -2.88 -9.24 8.10
CA GLU A 121 -3.33 -8.69 6.81
C GLU A 121 -2.19 -8.43 5.85
N ILE A 122 -1.05 -7.90 6.32
CA ILE A 122 0.15 -7.69 5.48
C ILE A 122 0.65 -9.03 4.94
N VAL A 123 0.85 -10.02 5.81
CA VAL A 123 1.34 -11.35 5.42
C VAL A 123 0.37 -12.01 4.44
N PHE A 124 -0.92 -11.90 4.69
CA PHE A 124 -1.97 -12.44 3.85
C PHE A 124 -1.98 -11.80 2.45
N ALA A 125 -1.92 -10.46 2.39
CA ALA A 125 -1.88 -9.73 1.12
C ALA A 125 -0.65 -10.08 0.28
N ILE A 126 0.54 -10.14 0.90
CA ILE A 126 1.78 -10.51 0.22
C ILE A 126 1.72 -11.97 -0.27
N SER A 127 1.16 -12.87 0.53
CA SER A 127 1.03 -14.28 0.17
C SER A 127 0.08 -14.47 -1.02
N ILE A 128 -1.10 -13.86 -0.98
CA ILE A 128 -2.07 -13.92 -2.09
C ILE A 128 -1.51 -13.26 -3.34
N GLY A 129 -0.88 -12.10 -3.22
CA GLY A 129 -0.26 -11.41 -4.36
C GLY A 129 0.81 -12.26 -5.03
N GLY A 130 1.69 -12.89 -4.26
CA GLY A 130 2.74 -13.76 -4.78
C GLY A 130 2.21 -15.05 -5.41
N ILE A 131 1.17 -15.66 -4.84
CA ILE A 131 0.50 -16.82 -5.42
C ILE A 131 -0.19 -16.43 -6.74
N ALA A 132 -0.94 -15.33 -6.73
CA ALA A 132 -1.64 -14.82 -7.92
C ALA A 132 -0.66 -14.52 -9.06
N MET A 133 0.49 -13.92 -8.76
CA MET A 133 1.54 -13.65 -9.75
C MET A 133 2.02 -14.95 -10.41
N ARG A 134 2.33 -15.98 -9.62
CA ARG A 134 2.81 -17.26 -10.12
C ARG A 134 1.74 -18.03 -10.89
N MET A 135 0.52 -18.06 -10.38
CA MET A 135 -0.59 -18.71 -11.08
C MET A 135 -0.85 -18.06 -12.44
N LEU A 136 -0.95 -16.73 -12.47
CA LEU A 136 -1.23 -16.00 -13.71
C LEU A 136 -0.09 -16.09 -14.73
N THR A 137 1.17 -16.11 -14.28
CA THR A 137 2.31 -16.29 -15.19
C THR A 137 2.41 -17.71 -15.77
N LEU A 138 1.82 -18.73 -15.13
CA LEU A 138 1.72 -20.07 -15.68
C LEU A 138 0.64 -20.21 -16.76
N PHE A 139 -0.35 -19.32 -16.76
CA PHE A 139 -1.46 -19.34 -17.71
C PHE A 139 -1.28 -18.34 -18.88
N THR A 140 -0.26 -17.48 -18.84
CA THR A 140 0.06 -16.51 -19.89
C THR A 140 1.32 -16.90 -20.64
#